data_da5ef3d14e55930011055a0efdd2d2b6
#
_entry.id   da5ef3d14e55930011055a0efdd2d2b6
#
_cell.length_a   1.000
_cell.length_b   1.000
_cell.length_c   1.000
_cell.angle_alpha   90.00
_cell.angle_beta   90.00
_cell.angle_gamma   90.00
#
_symmetry.space_group_name_H-M   'P 1'
#
loop_
_entity.id
_entity.type
_entity.pdbx_description
1 polymer ?
#
loop_
_entity_poly.entity_id
_entity_poly.type
_entity_poly.pdbx_seq_one_letter_code
_entity_poly.pdbx_strand_id
1 'polypeptide(L)'
;MTTVLLGQADELFAALAEPNRRLILERLGTHGGATATTLAGDLPVTRQAVTQHLAVLESVDLVSSAKSGRERRYTVHVEPLTAAASWMNQVATQWDTRLAAIKALAEAPLPSRPTPKEKP
;
A
#
# COMPACT_ATOMS: atom_id res chain seq x y z
N MET A 1 -19.17 7.28 -4.75
CA MET A 1 -18.46 6.38 -3.88
C MET A 1 -17.11 6.00 -4.42
N THR A 2 -17.08 5.47 -5.61
CA THR A 2 -15.82 5.07 -6.20
C THR A 2 -14.83 6.23 -6.28
N THR A 3 -15.30 7.40 -6.66
CA THR A 3 -14.43 8.56 -6.79
C THR A 3 -13.81 8.95 -5.46
N VAL A 4 -14.59 8.88 -4.40
CA VAL A 4 -14.10 9.22 -3.07
C VAL A 4 -13.04 8.20 -2.64
N LEU A 5 -13.28 6.93 -2.91
CA LEU A 5 -12.32 5.90 -2.56
C LEU A 5 -11.02 6.07 -3.35
N LEU A 6 -11.11 6.45 -4.62
CA LEU A 6 -9.91 6.67 -5.41
C LEU A 6 -9.11 7.85 -4.89
N GLY A 7 -9.79 8.92 -4.47
CA GLY A 7 -9.09 10.06 -3.90
C GLY A 7 -8.38 9.71 -2.60
N GLN A 8 -9.05 8.92 -1.75
CA GLN A 8 -8.44 8.48 -0.51
C GLN A 8 -7.28 7.53 -0.77
N ALA A 9 -7.40 6.68 -1.77
CA ALA A 9 -6.33 5.76 -2.12
C ALA A 9 -5.10 6.52 -2.61
N ASP A 10 -5.30 7.56 -3.41
CA ASP A 10 -4.18 8.36 -3.92
C ASP A 10 -3.42 9.03 -2.78
N GLU A 11 -4.14 9.59 -1.83
CA GLU A 11 -3.52 10.22 -0.67
C GLU A 11 -2.78 9.19 0.18
N LEU A 12 -3.37 8.02 0.35
CA LEU A 12 -2.76 6.94 1.11
C LEU A 12 -1.45 6.51 0.44
N PHE A 13 -1.48 6.26 -0.87
CA PHE A 13 -0.28 5.84 -1.58
C PHE A 13 0.79 6.91 -1.57
N ALA A 14 0.40 8.18 -1.69
CA ALA A 14 1.36 9.28 -1.60
C ALA A 14 2.03 9.29 -0.24
N ALA A 15 1.26 9.08 0.83
CA ALA A 15 1.83 9.03 2.17
C ALA A 15 2.81 7.87 2.31
N LEU A 16 2.49 6.71 1.72
CA LEU A 16 3.34 5.53 1.80
C LEU A 16 4.53 5.56 0.84
N ALA A 17 4.56 6.51 -0.09
CA ALA A 17 5.66 6.60 -1.03
C ALA A 17 6.96 7.07 -0.39
N GLU A 18 6.88 7.74 0.76
CA GLU A 18 8.06 8.24 1.43
C GLU A 18 8.63 7.17 2.34
N PRO A 19 9.92 6.77 2.17
CA PRO A 19 10.48 5.64 2.91
C PRO A 19 10.46 5.79 4.43
N ASN A 20 10.69 6.98 4.95
CA ASN A 20 10.70 7.17 6.40
C ASN A 20 9.31 6.97 7.00
N ARG A 21 8.26 7.32 6.25
CA ARG A 21 6.92 7.07 6.75
C ARG A 21 6.61 5.57 6.83
N ARG A 22 7.12 4.80 5.86
CA ARG A 22 6.97 3.34 5.93
C ARG A 22 7.71 2.76 7.13
N LEU A 23 8.91 3.27 7.40
CA LEU A 23 9.67 2.84 8.58
C LEU A 23 8.94 3.17 9.87
N ILE A 24 8.36 4.35 9.94
CA ILE A 24 7.58 4.75 11.12
C ILE A 24 6.41 3.79 11.34
N LEU A 25 5.70 3.44 10.27
CA LEU A 25 4.58 2.50 10.39
C LEU A 25 5.06 1.14 10.88
N GLU A 26 6.18 0.66 10.35
CA GLU A 26 6.72 -0.62 10.79
C GLU A 26 7.08 -0.59 12.26
N ARG A 27 7.72 0.48 12.71
CA ARG A 27 8.11 0.59 14.11
C ARG A 27 6.89 0.70 15.02
N LEU A 28 5.89 1.47 14.61
CA LEU A 28 4.66 1.56 15.37
C LEU A 28 3.97 0.22 15.50
N GLY A 29 3.94 -0.54 14.41
CA GLY A 29 3.32 -1.86 14.43
C GLY A 29 4.05 -2.82 15.35
N THR A 30 5.38 -2.77 15.33
CA THR A 30 6.20 -3.65 16.17
C THR A 30 6.05 -3.31 17.66
N HIS A 31 5.98 -2.03 17.98
CA HIS A 31 5.94 -1.61 19.39
C HIS A 31 4.53 -1.47 19.97
N GLY A 32 3.51 -1.64 19.14
CA GLY A 32 2.14 -1.47 19.61
C GLY A 32 1.80 -0.02 19.92
N GLY A 33 2.55 0.91 19.35
CA GLY A 33 2.41 2.34 19.59
C GLY A 33 3.68 2.93 20.14
N ALA A 34 3.89 4.21 19.93
CA ALA A 34 5.09 4.89 20.39
C ALA A 34 4.91 6.40 20.36
N THR A 35 5.82 7.11 21.00
CA THR A 35 5.87 8.56 20.95
C THR A 35 6.85 8.99 19.87
N ALA A 36 6.76 10.24 19.44
CA ALA A 36 7.70 10.78 18.46
C ALA A 36 9.14 10.70 18.97
N THR A 37 9.35 10.90 20.26
CA THR A 37 10.68 10.83 20.83
C THR A 37 11.27 9.42 20.71
N THR A 38 10.46 8.40 21.02
CA THR A 38 10.90 7.02 20.91
C THR A 38 11.21 6.67 19.46
N LEU A 39 10.36 7.08 18.54
CA LEU A 39 10.57 6.82 17.12
C LEU A 39 11.83 7.49 16.61
N ALA A 40 12.08 8.73 17.01
CA ALA A 40 13.27 9.45 16.57
C ALA A 40 14.55 8.78 17.09
N GLY A 41 14.48 8.10 18.21
CA GLY A 41 15.63 7.37 18.73
C GLY A 41 15.98 6.14 17.91
N ASP A 42 14.97 5.57 17.22
CA ASP A 42 15.15 4.34 16.45
C ASP A 42 15.39 4.59 14.96
N LEU A 43 15.19 5.80 14.49
CA LEU A 43 15.20 6.08 13.05
C LEU A 43 16.22 7.16 12.72
N PRO A 44 16.76 7.17 11.50
CA PRO A 44 17.76 8.17 11.11
C PRO A 44 17.10 9.48 10.70
N VAL A 45 16.21 10.00 11.52
CA VAL A 45 15.51 11.25 11.27
C VAL A 45 15.35 12.01 12.57
N THR A 46 15.18 13.31 12.48
CA THR A 46 15.01 14.12 13.67
C THR A 46 13.61 13.95 14.25
N ARG A 47 13.46 14.29 15.52
CA ARG A 47 12.14 14.24 16.16
C ARG A 47 11.15 15.15 15.43
N GLN A 48 11.61 16.32 14.97
CA GLN A 48 10.75 17.22 14.24
C GLN A 48 10.27 16.60 12.93
N ALA A 49 11.16 15.93 12.22
CA ALA A 49 10.79 15.23 10.98
C ALA A 49 9.80 14.10 11.26
N VAL A 50 10.03 13.35 12.35
CA VAL A 50 9.11 12.29 12.75
C VAL A 50 7.72 12.86 13.00
N THR A 51 7.64 13.98 13.71
CA THR A 51 6.36 14.63 13.99
C THR A 51 5.65 15.03 12.70
N GLN A 52 6.38 15.56 11.73
CA GLN A 52 5.80 15.93 10.45
C GLN A 52 5.32 14.72 9.68
N HIS A 53 6.09 13.64 9.67
CA HIS A 53 5.67 12.41 9.02
C HIS A 53 4.43 11.82 9.68
N LEU A 54 4.37 11.85 11.01
CA LEU A 54 3.21 11.37 11.74
C LEU A 54 1.95 12.19 11.42
N ALA A 55 2.12 13.49 11.22
CA ALA A 55 0.99 14.35 10.85
C ALA A 55 0.43 13.95 9.47
N VAL A 56 1.30 13.63 8.52
CA VAL A 56 0.85 13.16 7.22
C VAL A 56 0.14 11.82 7.35
N LEU A 57 0.70 10.90 8.11
CA LEU A 57 0.08 9.59 8.32
C LEU A 57 -1.27 9.72 9.02
N GLU A 58 -1.39 10.66 9.93
CA GLU A 58 -2.64 10.90 10.64
C GLU A 58 -3.68 11.49 9.68
N SER A 59 -3.26 12.32 8.75
CA SER A 59 -4.18 12.94 7.78
C SER A 59 -4.81 11.93 6.83
N VAL A 60 -4.21 10.76 6.65
CA VAL A 60 -4.77 9.71 5.82
C VAL A 60 -5.29 8.54 6.66
N ASP A 61 -5.49 8.77 7.94
CA ASP A 61 -6.06 7.80 8.87
C ASP A 61 -5.25 6.51 9.05
N LEU A 62 -3.97 6.57 8.78
CA LEU A 62 -3.08 5.42 9.04
C LEU A 62 -2.62 5.35 10.47
N VAL A 63 -2.60 6.47 11.17
CA VAL A 63 -2.28 6.51 12.57
C VAL A 63 -3.24 7.44 13.29
N SER A 64 -3.40 7.23 14.59
CA SER A 64 -4.10 8.18 15.44
C SER A 64 -3.21 8.43 16.64
N SER A 65 -3.49 9.49 17.36
CA SER A 65 -2.71 9.84 18.53
C SER A 65 -3.61 10.16 19.69
N ALA A 66 -3.08 9.94 20.87
CA ALA A 66 -3.75 10.30 22.10
C ALA A 66 -2.72 10.88 23.04
N LYS A 67 -3.14 11.85 23.83
CA LYS A 67 -2.24 12.45 24.79
C LYS A 67 -1.92 11.46 25.89
N SER A 68 -0.64 11.35 26.21
CA SER A 68 -0.17 10.49 27.26
C SER A 68 0.82 11.29 28.11
N GLY A 69 0.35 11.89 29.17
CA GLY A 69 1.18 12.79 29.98
C GLY A 69 1.52 14.04 29.15
N ARG A 70 2.80 14.30 28.97
CA ARG A 70 3.26 15.45 28.21
C ARG A 70 3.50 15.12 26.74
N GLU A 71 3.35 13.86 26.37
CA GLU A 71 3.63 13.41 25.01
C GLU A 71 2.38 12.89 24.35
N ARG A 72 2.47 12.67 23.06
CA ARG A 72 1.41 12.03 22.30
C ARG A 72 1.88 10.65 21.93
N ARG A 73 1.03 9.66 22.15
CA ARG A 73 1.31 8.30 21.77
C ARG A 73 0.55 8.00 20.50
N TYR A 74 1.25 7.47 19.49
CA TYR A 74 0.69 7.19 18.18
C TYR A 74 0.50 5.70 18.00
N THR A 75 -0.61 5.32 17.40
CA THR A 75 -0.92 3.91 17.11
C THR A 75 -1.37 3.79 15.66
N VAL A 76 -1.13 2.62 15.08
CA VAL A 76 -1.47 2.36 13.68
C VAL A 76 -2.91 1.88 13.56
N HIS A 77 -3.59 2.35 12.53
CA HIS A 77 -4.87 1.81 12.13
C HIS A 77 -4.64 0.98 10.89
N VAL A 78 -5.02 -0.29 10.94
CA VAL A 78 -4.78 -1.18 9.81
C VAL A 78 -5.85 -1.13 8.74
N GLU A 79 -7.03 -0.59 9.05
CA GLU A 79 -8.13 -0.58 8.10
C GLU A 79 -7.80 0.04 6.75
N PRO A 80 -7.17 1.21 6.68
CA PRO A 80 -6.81 1.77 5.38
C PRO A 80 -5.80 0.92 4.65
N LEU A 81 -4.87 0.29 5.37
CA LEU A 81 -3.90 -0.61 4.75
C LEU A 81 -4.58 -1.85 4.20
N THR A 82 -5.53 -2.41 4.95
CA THR A 82 -6.27 -3.58 4.51
C THR A 82 -7.09 -3.26 3.27
N ALA A 83 -7.72 -2.09 3.23
CA ALA A 83 -8.48 -1.68 2.06
C ALA A 83 -7.57 -1.51 0.84
N ALA A 84 -6.40 -0.91 1.02
CA ALA A 84 -5.44 -0.73 -0.06
C ALA A 84 -4.91 -2.08 -0.54
N ALA A 85 -4.63 -2.99 0.39
CA ALA A 85 -4.16 -4.33 0.04
C ALA A 85 -5.21 -5.10 -0.76
N SER A 86 -6.48 -4.96 -0.39
CA SER A 86 -7.57 -5.60 -1.11
C SER A 86 -7.66 -5.09 -2.54
N TRP A 87 -7.55 -3.77 -2.72
CA TRP A 87 -7.55 -3.17 -4.05
C TRP A 87 -6.36 -3.67 -4.87
N MET A 88 -5.17 -3.69 -4.26
CA MET A 88 -3.99 -4.19 -4.96
C MET A 88 -4.14 -5.65 -5.36
N ASN A 89 -4.75 -6.46 -4.50
CA ASN A 89 -5.00 -7.86 -4.83
C ASN A 89 -5.98 -8.01 -5.98
N GLN A 90 -6.99 -7.15 -6.05
CA GLN A 90 -7.91 -7.15 -7.18
C GLN A 90 -7.21 -6.83 -8.47
N VAL A 91 -6.34 -5.81 -8.45
CA VAL A 91 -5.56 -5.45 -9.63
C VAL A 91 -4.63 -6.60 -10.02
N ALA A 92 -3.94 -7.17 -9.05
CA ALA A 92 -3.03 -8.29 -9.31
C ALA A 92 -3.78 -9.48 -9.92
N THR A 93 -4.96 -9.79 -9.40
CA THR A 93 -5.77 -10.88 -9.94
C THR A 93 -6.17 -10.61 -11.38
N GLN A 94 -6.55 -9.37 -11.69
CA GLN A 94 -6.91 -9.01 -13.06
C GLN A 94 -5.71 -9.19 -13.99
N TRP A 95 -4.53 -8.77 -13.55
CA TRP A 95 -3.33 -8.93 -14.34
C TRP A 95 -2.96 -10.41 -14.50
N ASP A 96 -3.10 -11.20 -13.43
CA ASP A 96 -2.84 -12.63 -13.50
C ASP A 96 -3.76 -13.31 -14.50
N THR A 97 -5.03 -12.92 -14.52
CA THR A 97 -5.99 -13.47 -15.47
C THR A 97 -5.60 -13.11 -16.90
N ARG A 98 -5.20 -11.86 -17.11
CA ARG A 98 -4.77 -11.41 -18.43
C ARG A 98 -3.51 -12.12 -18.88
N LEU A 99 -2.55 -12.26 -17.96
CA LEU A 99 -1.30 -12.94 -18.27
C LEU A 99 -1.55 -14.41 -18.58
N ALA A 100 -2.45 -15.06 -17.84
CA ALA A 100 -2.81 -16.44 -18.09
C ALA A 100 -3.46 -16.60 -19.46
N ALA A 101 -4.33 -15.66 -19.85
CA ALA A 101 -4.95 -15.69 -21.15
C ALA A 101 -3.93 -15.50 -22.26
N ILE A 102 -3.01 -14.58 -22.09
CA ILE A 102 -1.96 -14.34 -23.07
C ILE A 102 -1.07 -15.56 -23.18
N LYS A 103 -0.71 -16.15 -22.05
CA LYS A 103 0.12 -17.34 -22.04
C LYS A 103 -0.58 -18.48 -22.73
N ALA A 104 -1.87 -18.66 -22.49
CA ALA A 104 -2.64 -19.71 -23.15
C ALA A 104 -2.66 -19.51 -24.66
N LEU A 105 -2.78 -18.27 -25.11
CA LEU A 105 -2.75 -18.00 -26.53
C LEU A 105 -1.36 -18.29 -27.11
N ALA A 106 -0.34 -17.94 -26.42
CA ALA A 106 1.01 -18.14 -26.88
C ALA A 106 1.39 -19.62 -26.92
N GLU A 107 0.85 -20.40 -26.00
CA GLU A 107 1.17 -21.82 -25.90
C GLU A 107 0.21 -22.71 -26.64
N ALA A 108 -0.89 -22.16 -27.13
CA ALA A 108 -1.87 -22.96 -27.84
C ALA A 108 -1.29 -23.41 -29.19
N PRO A 109 -1.64 -24.58 -29.63
CA PRO A 109 -1.20 -24.99 -30.96
C PRO A 109 -1.78 -24.04 -31.93
N LEU A 110 -1.02 -23.74 -32.97
CA LEU A 110 -1.51 -22.87 -33.98
C LEU A 110 -2.76 -23.47 -34.59
N PRO A 111 -3.73 -22.66 -34.87
CA PRO A 111 -4.94 -23.15 -35.45
C PRO A 111 -4.53 -23.71 -36.75
N SER A 112 -5.03 -24.80 -37.05
CA SER A 112 -4.63 -25.42 -38.22
C SER A 112 -5.04 -24.54 -39.30
N ARG A 113 -4.13 -23.99 -39.93
CA ARG A 113 -4.41 -23.21 -40.96
C ARG A 113 -5.11 -24.03 -41.89
N PRO A 114 -6.07 -23.62 -42.38
CA PRO A 114 -6.81 -24.34 -43.30
C PRO A 114 -5.89 -24.29 -44.39
N THR A 115 -5.10 -25.11 -44.34
CA THR A 115 -4.14 -25.03 -45.18
C THR A 115 -4.65 -25.26 -46.45
N PRO A 116 -4.15 -24.64 -47.23
CA PRO A 116 -4.52 -24.77 -48.54
C PRO A 116 -4.24 -26.10 -48.99
N LYS A 117 -3.39 -26.62 -48.29
CA LYS A 117 -3.07 -27.85 -48.69
C LYS A 117 -4.16 -28.72 -48.61
N GLU A 118 -5.06 -28.34 -47.99
CA GLU A 118 -6.05 -29.21 -47.84
C GLU A 118 -6.71 -29.22 -49.07
N LYS A 119 -6.40 -28.45 -49.84
CA LYS A 119 -7.02 -28.42 -50.96
C LYS A 119 -6.53 -29.39 -51.71
N PRO A 120 -7.14 -29.97 -52.21
CA PRO A 120 -6.83 -31.00 -53.07
C PRO A 120 -6.19 -30.60 -54.26
#